data_67d8dede70242dc6288e26f4890c489e
#
_entry.id   67d8dede70242dc6288e26f4890c489e
#
_cell.length_a   1.000
_cell.length_b   1.000
_cell.length_c   1.000
_cell.angle_alpha   90.00
_cell.angle_beta   90.00
_cell.angle_gamma   90.00
#
_symmetry.space_group_name_H-M   'P 1'
#
loop_
_entity.id
_entity.type
_entity.pdbx_description
1 polymer ?
#
loop_
_entity_poly.entity_id
_entity_poly.type
_entity_poly.pdbx_seq_one_letter_code
_entity_poly.pdbx_strand_id
1 'polypeptide(L)'
;MMSNTTIYPSLKDRVVFISGGSSGIGAELVRSFAAQGARVAFCGLSADGGPAVVESVVAAGHAAPYFEPCDVRDVAAYQALLGRVGEKLGAIRVLVNNAGRDDRHAMEDVTSAYWDDRISLNLKHYFFAIQAVAPGMAAAGGGSVINMGSVSWMRGRPNLAGYTTAKAGILGLTRTLARELGARNIRVNAIVPGAIVTERQTALHRDPAADQQFLDAQCLKIRLDPGHVARPTLFLAADDSDGMTGQHVLVDAGIAQQSVIS
;
A
#
# COMPACT_ATOMS: atom_id res chain seq x y z
N MET A 1 16.96 17.46 -6.44
CA MET A 1 17.45 17.39 -5.03
C MET A 1 17.36 15.92 -4.64
N MET A 2 18.48 15.28 -4.29
CA MET A 2 18.45 13.95 -3.70
C MET A 2 17.69 14.06 -2.37
N SER A 3 16.54 13.42 -2.26
CA SER A 3 15.84 13.35 -0.98
C SER A 3 16.74 12.57 -0.03
N ASN A 4 17.05 13.12 1.12
CA ASN A 4 17.79 12.46 2.20
C ASN A 4 16.91 11.33 2.77
N THR A 5 16.76 10.23 2.02
CA THR A 5 16.00 9.06 2.46
C THR A 5 16.89 8.26 3.39
N THR A 6 16.41 7.99 4.59
CA THR A 6 17.08 7.11 5.54
C THR A 6 17.35 5.76 4.90
N ILE A 7 18.56 5.23 5.06
CA ILE A 7 18.93 3.87 4.64
C ILE A 7 18.69 2.92 5.80
N TYR A 8 17.96 1.84 5.53
CA TYR A 8 17.70 0.75 6.46
C TYR A 8 18.51 -0.48 6.04
N PRO A 9 19.64 -0.78 6.67
CA PRO A 9 20.51 -1.89 6.27
C PRO A 9 19.78 -3.25 6.23
N SER A 10 18.78 -3.42 7.08
CA SER A 10 17.96 -4.63 7.15
C SER A 10 17.09 -4.87 5.92
N LEU A 11 16.88 -3.87 5.05
CA LEU A 11 16.12 -4.02 3.80
C LEU A 11 16.98 -4.50 2.64
N LYS A 12 18.31 -4.39 2.73
CA LYS A 12 19.19 -4.88 1.67
C LYS A 12 19.00 -6.38 1.45
N ASP A 13 18.89 -6.78 0.17
CA ASP A 13 18.67 -8.15 -0.30
C ASP A 13 17.36 -8.80 0.19
N ARG A 14 16.52 -8.09 0.95
CA ARG A 14 15.23 -8.58 1.42
C ARG A 14 14.23 -8.64 0.27
N VAL A 15 13.53 -9.76 0.14
CA VAL A 15 12.48 -9.90 -0.88
C VAL A 15 11.24 -9.14 -0.44
N VAL A 16 10.82 -8.19 -1.27
CA VAL A 16 9.66 -7.31 -1.04
C VAL A 16 8.66 -7.52 -2.17
N PHE A 17 7.39 -7.76 -1.83
CA PHE A 17 6.32 -7.80 -2.81
C PHE A 17 5.32 -6.65 -2.59
N ILE A 18 4.95 -5.96 -3.67
CA ILE A 18 4.05 -4.80 -3.67
C ILE A 18 2.91 -5.02 -4.65
N SER A 19 1.66 -5.04 -4.16
CA SER A 19 0.49 -5.03 -5.06
C SER A 19 0.16 -3.61 -5.52
N GLY A 20 -0.23 -3.47 -6.81
CA GLY A 20 -0.54 -2.16 -7.38
C GLY A 20 0.67 -1.26 -7.55
N GLY A 21 1.83 -1.85 -7.91
CA GLY A 21 3.10 -1.15 -8.06
C GLY A 21 3.28 -0.36 -9.37
N SER A 22 2.31 -0.39 -10.28
CA SER A 22 2.46 0.20 -11.63
C SER A 22 2.22 1.72 -11.70
N SER A 23 1.73 2.37 -10.63
CA SER A 23 1.45 3.80 -10.62
C SER A 23 1.35 4.39 -9.20
N GLY A 24 1.35 5.70 -9.09
CA GLY A 24 1.07 6.45 -7.87
C GLY A 24 1.93 6.03 -6.67
N ILE A 25 1.28 5.79 -5.53
CA ILE A 25 1.95 5.37 -4.28
C ILE A 25 2.73 4.06 -4.50
N GLY A 26 2.12 3.07 -5.19
CA GLY A 26 2.76 1.79 -5.43
C GLY A 26 4.06 1.89 -6.23
N ALA A 27 4.08 2.70 -7.29
CA ALA A 27 5.28 2.93 -8.10
C ALA A 27 6.40 3.60 -7.28
N GLU A 28 6.06 4.55 -6.43
CA GLU A 28 7.04 5.16 -5.53
C GLU A 28 7.57 4.17 -4.49
N LEU A 29 6.72 3.30 -3.96
CA LEU A 29 7.16 2.23 -3.07
C LEU A 29 8.16 1.30 -3.77
N VAL A 30 7.89 0.89 -5.03
CA VAL A 30 8.82 0.06 -5.81
C VAL A 30 10.18 0.74 -5.93
N ARG A 31 10.23 2.03 -6.31
CA ARG A 31 11.47 2.81 -6.42
C ARG A 31 12.18 2.92 -5.07
N SER A 32 11.43 3.25 -4.03
CA SER A 32 11.97 3.45 -2.68
C SER A 32 12.58 2.18 -2.10
N PHE A 33 11.92 1.01 -2.25
CA PHE A 33 12.49 -0.26 -1.81
C PHE A 33 13.70 -0.69 -2.66
N ALA A 34 13.67 -0.47 -3.96
CA ALA A 34 14.82 -0.74 -4.83
C ALA A 34 16.03 0.12 -4.43
N ALA A 35 15.81 1.38 -4.06
CA ALA A 35 16.86 2.28 -3.57
C ALA A 35 17.45 1.84 -2.20
N GLN A 36 16.73 1.03 -1.42
CA GLN A 36 17.26 0.37 -0.22
C GLN A 36 18.09 -0.89 -0.53
N GLY A 37 18.24 -1.27 -1.80
CA GLY A 37 18.89 -2.52 -2.21
C GLY A 37 18.02 -3.76 -2.00
N ALA A 38 16.72 -3.62 -1.83
CA ALA A 38 15.80 -4.74 -1.70
C ALA A 38 15.59 -5.44 -3.06
N ARG A 39 15.27 -6.74 -3.02
CA ARG A 39 14.84 -7.54 -4.18
C ARG A 39 13.34 -7.37 -4.37
N VAL A 40 12.94 -6.41 -5.19
CA VAL A 40 11.53 -6.00 -5.33
C VAL A 40 10.82 -6.82 -6.39
N ALA A 41 9.63 -7.32 -6.06
CA ALA A 41 8.64 -7.80 -7.00
C ALA A 41 7.34 -7.02 -6.84
N PHE A 42 6.59 -6.85 -7.92
CA PHE A 42 5.31 -6.16 -7.86
C PHE A 42 4.35 -6.60 -8.96
N CYS A 43 3.07 -6.33 -8.74
CA CYS A 43 2.04 -6.52 -9.77
C CYS A 43 1.19 -5.26 -9.96
N GLY A 44 0.46 -5.23 -11.06
CA GLY A 44 -0.53 -4.22 -11.40
C GLY A 44 -1.31 -4.62 -12.65
N LEU A 45 -2.40 -3.92 -12.95
CA LEU A 45 -3.25 -4.20 -14.13
C LEU A 45 -2.69 -3.56 -15.40
N SER A 46 -1.96 -2.45 -15.30
CA SER A 46 -1.46 -1.72 -16.47
C SER A 46 -0.32 -2.48 -17.13
N ALA A 47 -0.53 -2.89 -18.38
CA ALA A 47 0.50 -3.55 -19.18
C ALA A 47 1.72 -2.66 -19.44
N ASP A 48 1.52 -1.35 -19.56
CA ASP A 48 2.57 -0.38 -19.85
C ASP A 48 3.19 0.23 -18.59
N GLY A 49 2.38 0.46 -17.55
CA GLY A 49 2.83 1.10 -16.32
C GLY A 49 3.85 0.29 -15.53
N GLY A 50 3.76 -1.04 -15.55
CA GLY A 50 4.72 -1.91 -14.89
C GLY A 50 6.12 -1.81 -15.48
N PRO A 51 6.30 -2.05 -16.79
CA PRO A 51 7.59 -1.88 -17.47
C PRO A 51 8.20 -0.49 -17.28
N ALA A 52 7.41 0.58 -17.37
CA ALA A 52 7.90 1.94 -17.17
C ALA A 52 8.48 2.15 -15.74
N VAL A 53 7.87 1.54 -14.73
CA VAL A 53 8.43 1.57 -13.35
C VAL A 53 9.74 0.79 -13.28
N VAL A 54 9.83 -0.39 -13.90
CA VAL A 54 11.09 -1.17 -13.96
C VAL A 54 12.19 -0.35 -14.61
N GLU A 55 11.93 0.24 -15.79
CA GLU A 55 12.88 1.10 -16.51
C GLU A 55 13.35 2.28 -15.65
N SER A 56 12.42 2.94 -14.92
CA SER A 56 12.77 4.07 -14.05
C SER A 56 13.71 3.66 -12.90
N VAL A 57 13.55 2.44 -12.36
CA VAL A 57 14.42 1.90 -11.30
C VAL A 57 15.81 1.58 -11.84
N VAL A 58 15.88 0.95 -13.02
CA VAL A 58 17.15 0.61 -13.68
C VAL A 58 17.90 1.88 -14.09
N ALA A 59 17.20 2.88 -14.64
CA ALA A 59 17.79 4.18 -14.99
C ALA A 59 18.35 4.93 -13.77
N ALA A 60 17.81 4.68 -12.57
CA ALA A 60 18.33 5.21 -11.32
C ALA A 60 19.53 4.40 -10.76
N GLY A 61 20.00 3.36 -11.46
CA GLY A 61 21.16 2.54 -11.08
C GLY A 61 20.86 1.44 -10.07
N HIS A 62 19.56 1.07 -9.87
CA HIS A 62 19.16 0.00 -8.97
C HIS A 62 18.86 -1.31 -9.72
N ALA A 63 18.83 -2.42 -8.98
CA ALA A 63 18.47 -3.72 -9.53
C ALA A 63 17.04 -3.72 -10.11
N ALA A 64 16.86 -4.32 -11.28
CA ALA A 64 15.59 -4.40 -11.95
C ALA A 64 14.55 -5.14 -11.09
N PRO A 65 13.39 -4.53 -10.74
CA PRO A 65 12.32 -5.22 -10.07
C PRO A 65 11.67 -6.28 -10.96
N TYR A 66 11.17 -7.35 -10.35
CA TYR A 66 10.34 -8.33 -11.04
C TYR A 66 8.91 -7.82 -11.16
N PHE A 67 8.42 -7.64 -12.37
CA PHE A 67 7.04 -7.27 -12.66
C PHE A 67 6.29 -8.41 -13.33
N GLU A 68 5.06 -8.63 -12.88
CA GLU A 68 4.10 -9.49 -13.58
C GLU A 68 2.69 -8.88 -13.47
N PRO A 69 1.96 -8.74 -14.61
CA PRO A 69 0.59 -8.24 -14.59
C PRO A 69 -0.33 -9.22 -13.85
N CYS A 70 -1.16 -8.72 -12.95
CA CYS A 70 -2.11 -9.54 -12.22
C CYS A 70 -3.29 -8.70 -11.72
N ASP A 71 -4.50 -9.22 -11.91
CA ASP A 71 -5.68 -8.71 -11.24
C ASP A 71 -5.79 -9.35 -9.84
N VAL A 72 -5.60 -8.55 -8.81
CA VAL A 72 -5.67 -9.00 -7.41
C VAL A 72 -7.05 -9.51 -6.98
N ARG A 73 -8.10 -9.26 -7.78
CA ARG A 73 -9.46 -9.80 -7.54
C ARG A 73 -9.55 -11.28 -7.85
N ASP A 74 -8.74 -11.76 -8.79
CA ASP A 74 -8.57 -13.20 -9.02
C ASP A 74 -7.60 -13.76 -7.96
N VAL A 75 -8.17 -14.28 -6.89
CA VAL A 75 -7.41 -14.80 -5.75
C VAL A 75 -6.47 -15.93 -6.15
N ALA A 76 -6.93 -16.84 -7.03
CA ALA A 76 -6.12 -17.99 -7.43
C ALA A 76 -4.90 -17.56 -8.27
N ALA A 77 -5.09 -16.69 -9.27
CA ALA A 77 -4.01 -16.14 -10.07
C ALA A 77 -3.04 -15.32 -9.21
N TYR A 78 -3.56 -14.54 -8.25
CA TYR A 78 -2.75 -13.72 -7.37
C TYR A 78 -1.90 -14.57 -6.41
N GLN A 79 -2.45 -15.61 -5.79
CA GLN A 79 -1.69 -16.53 -4.94
C GLN A 79 -0.64 -17.31 -5.74
N ALA A 80 -0.97 -17.75 -6.97
CA ALA A 80 -0.01 -18.39 -7.86
C ALA A 80 1.15 -17.47 -8.22
N LEU A 81 0.90 -16.17 -8.47
CA LEU A 81 1.95 -15.17 -8.67
C LEU A 81 2.87 -15.07 -7.46
N LEU A 82 2.31 -14.96 -6.24
CA LEU A 82 3.11 -14.89 -5.01
C LEU A 82 4.00 -16.13 -4.84
N GLY A 83 3.49 -17.31 -5.21
CA GLY A 83 4.26 -18.56 -5.26
C GLY A 83 5.46 -18.45 -6.21
N ARG A 84 5.23 -18.05 -7.48
CA ARG A 84 6.30 -17.85 -8.47
C ARG A 84 7.35 -16.84 -8.01
N VAL A 85 6.93 -15.75 -7.37
CA VAL A 85 7.87 -14.78 -6.79
C VAL A 85 8.72 -15.44 -5.72
N GLY A 86 8.11 -16.25 -4.83
CA GLY A 86 8.83 -16.99 -3.81
C GLY A 86 9.86 -17.98 -4.38
N GLU A 87 9.51 -18.70 -5.45
CA GLU A 87 10.43 -19.61 -6.16
C GLU A 87 11.59 -18.85 -6.83
N LYS A 88 11.30 -17.72 -7.46
CA LYS A 88 12.28 -16.96 -8.24
C LYS A 88 13.21 -16.11 -7.39
N LEU A 89 12.69 -15.45 -6.35
CA LEU A 89 13.42 -14.48 -5.55
C LEU A 89 13.72 -14.97 -4.12
N GLY A 90 13.14 -16.07 -3.69
CA GLY A 90 13.18 -16.53 -2.30
C GLY A 90 11.99 -16.03 -1.49
N ALA A 91 11.91 -16.42 -0.22
CA ALA A 91 10.79 -16.11 0.64
C ALA A 91 10.50 -14.59 0.69
N ILE A 92 9.25 -14.22 0.42
CA ILE A 92 8.80 -12.83 0.55
C ILE A 92 8.86 -12.46 2.04
N ARG A 93 9.73 -11.55 2.42
CA ARG A 93 9.92 -11.09 3.80
C ARG A 93 9.16 -9.80 4.11
N VAL A 94 8.80 -9.03 3.08
CA VAL A 94 7.96 -7.84 3.19
C VAL A 94 6.84 -7.94 2.18
N LEU A 95 5.60 -7.83 2.65
CA LEU A 95 4.42 -7.75 1.81
C LEU A 95 3.78 -6.37 1.98
N VAL A 96 3.66 -5.61 0.89
CA VAL A 96 2.91 -4.35 0.87
C VAL A 96 1.62 -4.53 0.07
N ASN A 97 0.51 -4.64 0.76
CA ASN A 97 -0.83 -4.65 0.19
C ASN A 97 -1.26 -3.21 -0.10
N ASN A 98 -1.04 -2.77 -1.34
CA ASN A 98 -1.31 -1.39 -1.75
C ASN A 98 -2.41 -1.28 -2.82
N ALA A 99 -2.62 -2.29 -3.65
CA ALA A 99 -3.66 -2.24 -4.69
C ALA A 99 -5.02 -1.84 -4.12
N GLY A 100 -5.69 -0.93 -4.81
CA GLY A 100 -7.00 -0.42 -4.40
C GLY A 100 -7.41 0.77 -5.24
N ARG A 101 -8.71 1.12 -5.21
CA ARG A 101 -9.28 2.17 -6.05
C ARG A 101 -10.50 2.81 -5.41
N ASP A 102 -10.53 4.13 -5.41
CA ASP A 102 -11.54 4.98 -4.79
C ASP A 102 -12.56 5.51 -5.82
N ASP A 103 -13.16 4.63 -6.62
CA ASP A 103 -14.18 5.02 -7.58
C ASP A 103 -15.43 5.54 -6.85
N ARG A 104 -15.88 6.71 -7.26
CA ARG A 104 -17.07 7.37 -6.69
C ARG A 104 -18.36 6.83 -7.31
N HIS A 105 -19.41 6.77 -6.49
CA HIS A 105 -20.75 6.32 -6.90
C HIS A 105 -21.81 6.94 -6.00
N ALA A 106 -23.00 7.18 -6.53
CA ALA A 106 -24.15 7.49 -5.70
C ALA A 106 -24.64 6.21 -4.97
N MET A 107 -25.22 6.35 -3.80
CA MET A 107 -25.65 5.20 -2.99
C MET A 107 -26.72 4.38 -3.74
N GLU A 108 -27.64 5.04 -4.39
CA GLU A 108 -28.75 4.45 -5.15
C GLU A 108 -28.31 3.66 -6.38
N ASP A 109 -27.11 3.92 -6.91
CA ASP A 109 -26.56 3.25 -8.10
C ASP A 109 -25.75 1.97 -7.73
N VAL A 110 -25.56 1.69 -6.44
CA VAL A 110 -24.75 0.55 -5.99
C VAL A 110 -25.53 -0.74 -6.14
N THR A 111 -25.08 -1.61 -7.03
CA THR A 111 -25.56 -3.00 -7.14
C THR A 111 -24.76 -3.93 -6.23
N SER A 112 -25.30 -5.12 -5.91
CA SER A 112 -24.58 -6.16 -5.18
C SER A 112 -23.25 -6.53 -5.88
N ALA A 113 -23.28 -6.71 -7.20
CA ALA A 113 -22.08 -7.03 -7.97
C ALA A 113 -21.00 -5.94 -7.89
N TYR A 114 -21.41 -4.65 -7.96
CA TYR A 114 -20.50 -3.54 -7.77
C TYR A 114 -19.91 -3.54 -6.35
N TRP A 115 -20.73 -3.78 -5.33
CA TRP A 115 -20.29 -3.89 -3.94
C TRP A 115 -19.24 -4.98 -3.77
N ASP A 116 -19.52 -6.19 -4.26
CA ASP A 116 -18.62 -7.34 -4.16
C ASP A 116 -17.29 -7.09 -4.88
N ASP A 117 -17.33 -6.43 -6.05
CA ASP A 117 -16.13 -6.01 -6.77
C ASP A 117 -15.30 -5.01 -5.94
N ARG A 118 -15.93 -4.00 -5.32
CA ARG A 118 -15.22 -3.02 -4.49
C ARG A 118 -14.57 -3.66 -3.25
N ILE A 119 -15.25 -4.59 -2.60
CA ILE A 119 -14.67 -5.34 -1.47
C ILE A 119 -13.53 -6.25 -1.95
N SER A 120 -13.70 -6.92 -3.08
CA SER A 120 -12.66 -7.78 -3.67
C SER A 120 -11.40 -6.98 -4.00
N LEU A 121 -11.54 -5.80 -4.60
CA LEU A 121 -10.43 -4.94 -5.01
C LEU A 121 -9.75 -4.22 -3.83
N ASN A 122 -10.48 -3.86 -2.76
CA ASN A 122 -9.95 -2.97 -1.74
C ASN A 122 -9.70 -3.64 -0.38
N LEU A 123 -10.09 -4.92 -0.19
CA LEU A 123 -9.94 -5.64 1.08
C LEU A 123 -9.62 -7.11 0.91
N LYS A 124 -10.42 -7.87 0.14
CA LYS A 124 -10.37 -9.33 0.11
C LYS A 124 -8.98 -9.86 -0.24
N HIS A 125 -8.35 -9.31 -1.27
CA HIS A 125 -7.03 -9.77 -1.71
C HIS A 125 -5.92 -9.57 -0.65
N TYR A 126 -6.06 -8.65 0.30
CA TYR A 126 -5.10 -8.44 1.38
C TYR A 126 -4.98 -9.69 2.25
N PHE A 127 -6.14 -10.23 2.66
CA PHE A 127 -6.16 -11.47 3.44
C PHE A 127 -5.49 -12.63 2.71
N PHE A 128 -5.88 -12.85 1.45
CA PHE A 128 -5.36 -13.99 0.68
C PHE A 128 -3.88 -13.86 0.30
N ALA A 129 -3.39 -12.65 0.13
CA ALA A 129 -1.95 -12.42 -0.05
C ALA A 129 -1.18 -12.76 1.24
N ILE A 130 -1.64 -12.30 2.40
CA ILE A 130 -1.03 -12.61 3.70
C ILE A 130 -1.04 -14.12 3.95
N GLN A 131 -2.18 -14.77 3.68
CA GLN A 131 -2.32 -16.23 3.81
C GLN A 131 -1.29 -16.99 2.96
N ALA A 132 -1.07 -16.55 1.71
CA ALA A 132 -0.13 -17.18 0.80
C ALA A 132 1.34 -17.03 1.23
N VAL A 133 1.73 -15.85 1.75
CA VAL A 133 3.14 -15.58 2.06
C VAL A 133 3.54 -15.92 3.50
N ALA A 134 2.59 -15.98 4.44
CA ALA A 134 2.88 -16.18 5.86
C ALA A 134 3.65 -17.48 6.18
N PRO A 135 3.41 -18.64 5.53
CA PRO A 135 4.22 -19.83 5.73
C PRO A 135 5.70 -19.62 5.38
N GLY A 136 5.98 -19.01 4.21
CA GLY A 136 7.32 -18.71 3.76
C GLY A 136 8.02 -17.67 4.64
N MET A 137 7.30 -16.64 5.09
CA MET A 137 7.80 -15.66 6.06
C MET A 137 8.23 -16.34 7.36
N ALA A 138 7.36 -17.20 7.92
CA ALA A 138 7.65 -17.92 9.17
C ALA A 138 8.87 -18.83 9.03
N ALA A 139 8.97 -19.60 7.94
CA ALA A 139 10.10 -20.49 7.67
C ALA A 139 11.42 -19.71 7.50
N ALA A 140 11.36 -18.47 7.03
CA ALA A 140 12.51 -17.56 6.89
C ALA A 140 12.80 -16.75 8.17
N GLY A 141 12.16 -17.07 9.32
CA GLY A 141 12.41 -16.42 10.61
C GLY A 141 11.55 -15.16 10.86
N GLY A 142 10.47 -14.94 10.09
CA GLY A 142 9.54 -13.83 10.28
C GLY A 142 9.45 -12.89 9.08
N GLY A 143 8.72 -11.79 9.24
CA GLY A 143 8.52 -10.81 8.16
C GLY A 143 7.67 -9.61 8.58
N SER A 144 7.42 -8.70 7.63
CA SER A 144 6.59 -7.52 7.83
C SER A 144 5.52 -7.43 6.76
N VAL A 145 4.28 -7.28 7.19
CA VAL A 145 3.12 -6.99 6.34
C VAL A 145 2.68 -5.55 6.57
N ILE A 146 2.55 -4.78 5.50
CA ILE A 146 2.08 -3.40 5.54
C ILE A 146 0.81 -3.28 4.67
N ASN A 147 -0.30 -2.92 5.27
CA ASN A 147 -1.59 -2.76 4.63
C ASN A 147 -1.89 -1.29 4.36
N MET A 148 -2.24 -0.90 3.14
CA MET A 148 -2.61 0.48 2.80
C MET A 148 -4.09 0.75 3.13
N GLY A 149 -4.31 1.46 4.22
CA GLY A 149 -5.60 2.01 4.61
C GLY A 149 -5.97 3.29 3.85
N SER A 150 -6.79 4.13 4.46
CA SER A 150 -7.13 5.49 4.01
C SER A 150 -7.84 6.24 5.14
N VAL A 151 -7.64 7.54 5.27
CA VAL A 151 -8.41 8.39 6.19
C VAL A 151 -9.85 8.64 5.71
N SER A 152 -10.21 8.21 4.50
CA SER A 152 -11.53 8.49 3.92
C SER A 152 -12.69 7.98 4.77
N TRP A 153 -12.54 6.83 5.42
CA TRP A 153 -13.54 6.27 6.31
C TRP A 153 -13.65 7.07 7.62
N MET A 154 -12.54 7.57 8.17
CA MET A 154 -12.52 8.40 9.38
C MET A 154 -13.25 9.72 9.16
N ARG A 155 -13.21 10.23 7.91
CA ARG A 155 -13.82 11.48 7.51
C ARG A 155 -15.25 11.35 6.99
N GLY A 156 -15.80 10.15 6.95
CA GLY A 156 -17.15 9.92 6.40
C GLY A 156 -17.31 10.43 4.95
N ARG A 157 -16.31 10.22 4.09
CA ARG A 157 -16.33 10.73 2.69
C ARG A 157 -17.53 10.18 1.93
N PRO A 158 -18.44 11.03 1.42
CA PRO A 158 -19.61 10.59 0.66
C PRO A 158 -19.23 9.98 -0.69
N ASN A 159 -20.14 9.22 -1.28
CA ASN A 159 -20.02 8.59 -2.60
C ASN A 159 -18.86 7.56 -2.70
N LEU A 160 -18.48 6.95 -1.59
CA LEU A 160 -17.38 5.99 -1.50
C LEU A 160 -17.70 4.81 -0.56
N ALA A 161 -18.99 4.44 -0.39
CA ALA A 161 -19.40 3.48 0.62
C ALA A 161 -18.62 2.16 0.57
N GLY A 162 -18.48 1.51 -0.59
CA GLY A 162 -17.72 0.28 -0.74
C GLY A 162 -16.23 0.44 -0.42
N TYR A 163 -15.64 1.55 -0.87
CA TYR A 163 -14.23 1.86 -0.59
C TYR A 163 -13.97 2.14 0.89
N THR A 164 -14.77 3.02 1.51
CA THR A 164 -14.57 3.39 2.92
C THR A 164 -14.82 2.21 3.86
N THR A 165 -15.81 1.36 3.56
CA THR A 165 -16.05 0.11 4.30
C THR A 165 -14.85 -0.82 4.21
N ALA A 166 -14.31 -1.05 3.01
CA ALA A 166 -13.12 -1.88 2.81
C ALA A 166 -11.91 -1.31 3.59
N LYS A 167 -11.67 0.00 3.49
CA LYS A 167 -10.52 0.65 4.15
C LYS A 167 -10.64 0.71 5.67
N ALA A 168 -11.85 0.77 6.23
CA ALA A 168 -12.09 0.57 7.64
C ALA A 168 -11.82 -0.89 8.06
N GLY A 169 -12.28 -1.86 7.26
CA GLY A 169 -12.06 -3.29 7.49
C GLY A 169 -10.58 -3.69 7.53
N ILE A 170 -9.71 -2.99 6.79
CA ILE A 170 -8.26 -3.22 6.82
C ILE A 170 -7.67 -3.07 8.23
N LEU A 171 -8.18 -2.13 9.04
CA LEU A 171 -7.65 -1.94 10.39
C LEU A 171 -8.02 -3.11 11.30
N GLY A 172 -9.25 -3.61 11.18
CA GLY A 172 -9.67 -4.83 11.87
C GLY A 172 -8.82 -6.04 11.46
N LEU A 173 -8.66 -6.24 10.14
CA LEU A 173 -7.81 -7.29 9.57
C LEU A 173 -6.36 -7.21 10.09
N THR A 174 -5.78 -6.00 10.09
CA THR A 174 -4.43 -5.74 10.57
C THR A 174 -4.25 -6.18 12.01
N ARG A 175 -5.18 -5.79 12.90
CA ARG A 175 -5.10 -6.13 14.34
C ARG A 175 -5.27 -7.62 14.60
N THR A 176 -6.22 -8.26 13.91
CA THR A 176 -6.47 -9.70 14.03
C THR A 176 -5.25 -10.51 13.59
N LEU A 177 -4.74 -10.23 12.39
CA LEU A 177 -3.60 -10.97 11.85
C LEU A 177 -2.28 -10.66 12.57
N ALA A 178 -2.10 -9.47 13.14
CA ALA A 178 -0.98 -9.19 14.03
C ALA A 178 -0.95 -10.13 15.23
N ARG A 179 -2.12 -10.44 15.80
CA ARG A 179 -2.23 -11.37 16.94
C ARG A 179 -2.02 -12.82 16.53
N GLU A 180 -2.57 -13.23 15.39
CA GLU A 180 -2.45 -14.60 14.90
C GLU A 180 -1.03 -14.94 14.42
N LEU A 181 -0.34 -13.97 13.83
CA LEU A 181 0.96 -14.18 13.18
C LEU A 181 2.16 -13.81 14.07
N GLY A 182 1.94 -13.11 15.17
CA GLY A 182 3.00 -12.62 16.06
C GLY A 182 3.89 -13.73 16.61
N ALA A 183 3.33 -14.89 17.01
CA ALA A 183 4.10 -16.06 17.47
C ALA A 183 5.03 -16.64 16.39
N ARG A 184 4.82 -16.29 15.12
CA ARG A 184 5.67 -16.66 13.97
C ARG A 184 6.64 -15.54 13.58
N ASN A 185 6.83 -14.54 14.45
CA ASN A 185 7.66 -13.36 14.20
C ASN A 185 7.25 -12.57 12.93
N ILE A 186 5.95 -12.54 12.62
CA ILE A 186 5.41 -11.76 11.50
C ILE A 186 4.65 -10.56 12.06
N ARG A 187 5.12 -9.37 11.74
CA ARG A 187 4.48 -8.11 12.10
C ARG A 187 3.44 -7.74 11.03
N VAL A 188 2.31 -7.22 11.46
CA VAL A 188 1.26 -6.74 10.55
C VAL A 188 0.84 -5.35 10.99
N ASN A 189 1.10 -4.35 10.16
CA ASN A 189 0.77 -2.95 10.42
C ASN A 189 0.03 -2.33 9.23
N ALA A 190 -0.54 -1.15 9.41
CA ALA A 190 -1.18 -0.39 8.35
C ALA A 190 -0.58 1.03 8.25
N ILE A 191 -0.42 1.51 7.02
CA ILE A 191 -0.27 2.94 6.71
C ILE A 191 -1.63 3.47 6.28
N VAL A 192 -2.01 4.65 6.77
CA VAL A 192 -3.32 5.26 6.52
C VAL A 192 -3.09 6.63 5.87
N PRO A 193 -2.99 6.69 4.52
CA PRO A 193 -2.75 7.93 3.81
C PRO A 193 -3.94 8.90 3.85
N GLY A 194 -3.62 10.18 3.83
CA GLY A 194 -4.55 11.28 3.55
C GLY A 194 -4.70 11.56 2.05
N ALA A 195 -4.79 12.84 1.69
CA ALA A 195 -4.84 13.28 0.30
C ALA A 195 -3.42 13.30 -0.31
N ILE A 196 -3.06 12.22 -0.99
CA ILE A 196 -1.76 12.09 -1.65
C ILE A 196 -1.88 12.52 -3.11
N VAL A 197 -1.08 13.49 -3.53
CA VAL A 197 -1.05 13.97 -4.92
C VAL A 197 -0.38 12.91 -5.79
N THR A 198 -1.16 12.26 -6.62
CA THR A 198 -0.71 11.31 -7.64
C THR A 198 -1.18 11.79 -9.01
N GLU A 199 -0.59 11.28 -10.10
CA GLU A 199 -1.03 11.61 -11.47
C GLU A 199 -2.55 11.39 -11.64
N ARG A 200 -3.09 10.30 -11.10
CA ARG A 200 -4.53 10.03 -11.11
C ARG A 200 -5.33 11.07 -10.33
N GLN A 201 -4.89 11.45 -9.15
CA GLN A 201 -5.54 12.47 -8.33
C GLN A 201 -5.50 13.84 -9.03
N THR A 202 -4.39 14.19 -9.62
CA THR A 202 -4.25 15.43 -10.41
C THR A 202 -5.17 15.42 -11.63
N ALA A 203 -5.33 14.28 -12.30
CA ALA A 203 -6.24 14.17 -13.44
C ALA A 203 -7.72 14.27 -13.05
N LEU A 204 -8.10 13.74 -11.87
CA LEU A 204 -9.48 13.76 -11.36
C LEU A 204 -9.86 15.09 -10.69
N HIS A 205 -8.89 15.77 -10.07
CA HIS A 205 -9.09 16.97 -9.28
C HIS A 205 -8.29 18.14 -9.85
N ARG A 206 -8.64 18.57 -11.08
CA ARG A 206 -8.01 19.74 -11.74
C ARG A 206 -8.51 21.09 -11.20
N ASP A 207 -9.41 21.09 -10.22
CA ASP A 207 -9.96 22.31 -9.64
C ASP A 207 -9.02 22.83 -8.53
N PRO A 208 -8.36 24.01 -8.74
CA PRO A 208 -7.52 24.63 -7.72
C PRO A 208 -8.26 24.93 -6.41
N ALA A 209 -9.59 25.16 -6.46
CA ALA A 209 -10.39 25.43 -5.26
C ALA A 209 -10.56 24.16 -4.42
N ALA A 210 -10.78 23.00 -5.05
CA ALA A 210 -10.82 21.71 -4.34
C ALA A 210 -9.48 21.40 -3.67
N ASP A 211 -8.39 21.72 -4.33
CA ASP A 211 -7.04 21.58 -3.80
C ASP A 211 -6.81 22.48 -2.57
N GLN A 212 -7.25 23.74 -2.61
CA GLN A 212 -7.13 24.65 -1.47
C GLN A 212 -7.94 24.15 -0.27
N GLN A 213 -9.16 23.58 -0.50
CA GLN A 213 -9.97 22.98 0.56
C GLN A 213 -9.23 21.84 1.29
N PHE A 214 -8.44 21.04 0.58
CA PHE A 214 -7.62 20.00 1.24
C PHE A 214 -6.53 20.61 2.12
N LEU A 215 -5.84 21.65 1.63
CA LEU A 215 -4.82 22.35 2.42
C LEU A 215 -5.42 23.02 3.65
N ASP A 216 -6.59 23.65 3.50
CA ASP A 216 -7.29 24.32 4.61
C ASP A 216 -7.73 23.32 5.69
N ALA A 217 -8.13 22.12 5.25
CA ALA A 217 -8.55 21.04 6.14
C ALA A 217 -7.38 20.33 6.84
N GLN A 218 -6.14 20.50 6.41
CA GLN A 218 -4.96 19.89 7.03
C GLN A 218 -4.39 20.75 8.16
N CYS A 219 -3.79 20.12 9.19
CA CYS A 219 -3.00 20.84 10.19
C CYS A 219 -1.71 21.39 9.56
N LEU A 220 -0.97 20.55 8.84
CA LEU A 220 0.19 20.97 8.06
C LEU A 220 -0.25 21.40 6.66
N LYS A 221 0.07 22.64 6.27
CA LYS A 221 -0.33 23.24 4.98
C LYS A 221 0.63 22.83 3.85
N ILE A 222 0.82 21.53 3.68
CA ILE A 222 1.73 20.95 2.68
C ILE A 222 0.98 19.98 1.76
N ARG A 223 1.43 19.87 0.53
CA ARG A 223 0.99 18.84 -0.39
C ARG A 223 1.73 17.55 -0.09
N LEU A 224 0.98 16.50 0.26
CA LEU A 224 1.54 15.18 0.44
C LEU A 224 1.72 14.49 -0.91
N ASP A 225 2.93 14.03 -1.18
CA ASP A 225 3.30 13.21 -2.33
C ASP A 225 3.48 11.72 -1.93
N PRO A 226 3.64 10.79 -2.90
CA PRO A 226 3.88 9.39 -2.61
C PRO A 226 5.10 9.12 -1.72
N GLY A 227 6.15 9.96 -1.76
CA GLY A 227 7.33 9.83 -0.90
C GLY A 227 7.02 9.98 0.58
N HIS A 228 5.99 10.77 0.94
CA HIS A 228 5.52 10.86 2.34
C HIS A 228 4.95 9.53 2.85
N VAL A 229 4.36 8.74 1.96
CA VAL A 229 3.86 7.39 2.29
C VAL A 229 4.99 6.35 2.28
N ALA A 230 5.93 6.49 1.34
CA ALA A 230 7.03 5.53 1.20
C ALA A 230 7.95 5.52 2.44
N ARG A 231 8.31 6.68 2.99
CA ARG A 231 9.22 6.76 4.16
C ARG A 231 8.74 5.94 5.37
N PRO A 232 7.53 6.13 5.91
CA PRO A 232 7.04 5.30 7.01
C PRO A 232 6.80 3.84 6.60
N THR A 233 6.53 3.56 5.33
CA THR A 233 6.42 2.17 4.84
C THR A 233 7.77 1.47 4.89
N LEU A 234 8.87 2.12 4.49
CA LEU A 234 10.23 1.59 4.63
C LEU A 234 10.57 1.32 6.10
N PHE A 235 10.26 2.26 7.01
CA PHE A 235 10.45 2.08 8.45
C PHE A 235 9.69 0.85 8.98
N LEU A 236 8.39 0.70 8.64
CA LEU A 236 7.61 -0.46 9.08
C LEU A 236 8.10 -1.78 8.47
N ALA A 237 8.75 -1.75 7.32
CA ALA A 237 9.34 -2.92 6.67
C ALA A 237 10.67 -3.34 7.31
N ALA A 238 11.43 -2.37 7.84
CA ALA A 238 12.75 -2.56 8.43
C ALA A 238 12.67 -3.15 9.84
N ASP A 239 13.82 -3.68 10.32
CA ASP A 239 13.93 -4.21 11.66
C ASP A 239 13.89 -3.10 12.74
N ASP A 240 14.12 -1.84 12.35
CA ASP A 240 13.97 -0.67 13.22
C ASP A 240 12.55 -0.52 13.82
N SER A 241 11.59 -1.24 13.30
CA SER A 241 10.21 -1.29 13.81
C SER A 241 9.82 -2.66 14.37
N ASP A 242 10.78 -3.45 14.86
CA ASP A 242 10.60 -4.83 15.34
C ASP A 242 9.59 -4.94 16.51
N GLY A 243 9.49 -3.92 17.36
CA GLY A 243 8.51 -3.81 18.43
C GLY A 243 7.09 -3.37 17.98
N MET A 244 6.85 -3.12 16.68
CA MET A 244 5.59 -2.58 16.19
C MET A 244 4.77 -3.61 15.40
N THR A 245 3.62 -3.99 15.94
CA THR A 245 2.62 -4.82 15.24
C THR A 245 1.20 -4.43 15.65
N GLY A 246 0.22 -4.64 14.79
CA GLY A 246 -1.19 -4.29 15.02
C GLY A 246 -1.47 -2.79 14.98
N GLN A 247 -0.52 -1.97 14.55
CA GLN A 247 -0.62 -0.51 14.55
C GLN A 247 -1.10 0.02 13.21
N HIS A 248 -1.62 1.25 13.24
CA HIS A 248 -1.91 2.04 12.05
C HIS A 248 -1.28 3.43 12.17
N VAL A 249 -0.51 3.79 11.15
CA VAL A 249 0.24 5.04 11.11
C VAL A 249 -0.42 5.98 10.09
N LEU A 250 -0.94 7.12 10.56
CA LEU A 250 -1.55 8.14 9.72
C LEU A 250 -0.46 8.96 9.03
N VAL A 251 -0.64 9.15 7.71
CA VAL A 251 0.21 10.00 6.87
C VAL A 251 -0.70 10.96 6.12
N ASP A 252 -1.24 11.94 6.82
CA ASP A 252 -2.41 12.71 6.37
C ASP A 252 -2.31 14.22 6.61
N ALA A 253 -1.14 14.72 7.05
CA ALA A 253 -0.94 16.12 7.45
C ALA A 253 -1.96 16.60 8.51
N GLY A 254 -2.53 15.68 9.30
CA GLY A 254 -3.49 15.96 10.36
C GLY A 254 -4.92 16.17 9.88
N ILE A 255 -5.27 15.80 8.65
CA ILE A 255 -6.62 16.03 8.11
C ILE A 255 -7.71 15.19 8.81
N ALA A 256 -7.37 14.02 9.35
CA ALA A 256 -8.31 13.16 10.08
C ALA A 256 -8.58 13.65 11.51
N GLN A 257 -7.77 14.56 12.03
CA GLN A 257 -7.89 15.09 13.39
C GLN A 257 -8.76 16.36 13.47
N GLN A 258 -9.32 16.83 12.36
CA GLN A 258 -10.17 18.00 12.39
C GLN A 258 -11.34 17.80 13.37
N SER A 259 -11.41 18.66 14.40
CA SER A 259 -12.60 18.82 15.22
C SER A 259 -13.74 19.36 14.36
N VAL A 260 -14.94 18.81 14.54
CA VAL A 260 -16.16 19.35 13.91
C VAL A 260 -16.58 20.67 14.53
N ILE A 261 -15.91 21.06 15.61
CA ILE A 261 -16.20 22.27 16.40
C ILE A 261 -14.93 23.14 16.38
N SER A 262 -14.89 24.08 15.47
CA SER A 262 -14.00 25.25 15.52
C SER A 262 -14.80 26.48 15.21
#